data_1f54d2e6abcd4fe6c16074fce8646404
#
_entry.id   1f54d2e6abcd4fe6c16074fce8646404
#
_cell.length_a   1.000
_cell.length_b   1.000
_cell.length_c   1.000
_cell.angle_alpha   90.00
_cell.angle_beta   90.00
_cell.angle_gamma   90.00
#
_symmetry.space_group_name_H-M   'P 1'
#
loop_
_entity.id
_entity.type
_entity.pdbx_description
1 polymer ?
#
loop_
_entity_poly.entity_id
_entity_poly.type
_entity_poly.pdbx_seq_one_letter_code
_entity_poly.pdbx_strand_id
1 'polypeptide(L)'
;MQELCGFQLTSMEVSRASALMDEELDQWRKRNLSCYRYVYLDAIYEKIRYEGQVRDCAVLIAVGIHEKGHREVIGLSVELSEAEVHWRNFLTSLQSRGLHGVELLISDAHAGLQSARKAIFPSIPWQRCHFHLQQNAQAYVVKSSRKSEVAGVIRSILTAPNASKAMTLLNEAVKHFEQDMPKLAQWMESNV
;
A
#
# COMPACT_ATOMS: atom_id res chain seq x y z
N MET A 1 32.52 1.90 11.56
CA MET A 1 31.64 2.32 12.68
C MET A 1 32.28 3.36 13.60
N GLN A 2 33.60 3.32 13.81
CA GLN A 2 34.29 4.35 14.60
C GLN A 2 34.13 5.78 14.05
N GLU A 3 34.05 5.93 12.73
CA GLU A 3 33.82 7.23 12.05
C GLU A 3 32.41 7.82 12.25
N LEU A 4 31.42 6.97 12.53
CA LEU A 4 30.03 7.41 12.70
C LEU A 4 29.65 7.69 14.16
N CYS A 5 30.20 6.94 15.11
CA CYS A 5 29.82 7.00 16.52
C CYS A 5 30.93 7.57 17.44
N GLY A 6 32.16 7.78 16.95
CA GLY A 6 33.29 8.31 17.74
C GLY A 6 33.88 7.34 18.74
N PHE A 7 33.40 6.11 18.88
CA PHE A 7 33.89 5.07 19.76
C PHE A 7 33.80 3.67 19.11
N GLN A 8 34.61 2.72 19.64
CA GLN A 8 34.58 1.34 19.18
C GLN A 8 33.45 0.58 19.86
N LEU A 9 32.60 -0.06 19.03
CA LEU A 9 31.57 -0.96 19.51
C LEU A 9 32.06 -2.41 19.38
N THR A 10 31.91 -3.20 20.42
CA THR A 10 32.15 -4.63 20.39
C THR A 10 30.96 -5.36 19.73
N SER A 11 31.20 -6.56 19.20
CA SER A 11 30.12 -7.41 18.65
C SER A 11 29.04 -7.75 19.68
N MET A 12 29.42 -7.84 20.95
CA MET A 12 28.50 -8.10 22.06
C MET A 12 27.58 -6.91 22.34
N GLU A 13 28.10 -5.68 22.27
CA GLU A 13 27.28 -4.45 22.42
C GLU A 13 26.31 -4.29 21.26
N VAL A 14 26.73 -4.58 20.03
CA VAL A 14 25.83 -4.60 18.86
C VAL A 14 24.73 -5.64 19.03
N SER A 15 25.07 -6.88 19.45
CA SER A 15 24.07 -7.94 19.68
C SER A 15 23.09 -7.57 20.79
N ARG A 16 23.56 -6.95 21.88
CA ARG A 16 22.70 -6.49 22.97
C ARG A 16 21.74 -5.37 22.51
N ALA A 17 22.26 -4.41 21.75
CA ALA A 17 21.43 -3.34 21.18
C ALA A 17 20.38 -3.88 20.23
N SER A 18 20.73 -4.84 19.35
CA SER A 18 19.77 -5.51 18.49
C SER A 18 18.67 -6.23 19.27
N ALA A 19 19.02 -6.96 20.33
CA ALA A 19 18.03 -7.65 21.16
C ALA A 19 17.05 -6.68 21.84
N LEU A 20 17.52 -5.53 22.31
CA LEU A 20 16.64 -4.49 22.87
C LEU A 20 15.69 -3.89 21.81
N MET A 21 16.19 -3.66 20.60
CA MET A 21 15.36 -3.19 19.49
C MET A 21 14.31 -4.22 19.10
N ASP A 22 14.64 -5.51 19.09
CA ASP A 22 13.69 -6.59 18.80
C ASP A 22 12.57 -6.64 19.85
N GLU A 23 12.89 -6.45 21.13
CA GLU A 23 11.89 -6.41 22.20
C GLU A 23 10.96 -5.19 22.06
N GLU A 24 11.48 -3.99 21.79
CA GLU A 24 10.69 -2.79 21.55
C GLU A 24 9.79 -2.93 20.31
N LEU A 25 10.31 -3.50 19.22
CA LEU A 25 9.54 -3.78 18.02
C LEU A 25 8.42 -4.79 18.27
N ASP A 26 8.67 -5.80 19.08
CA ASP A 26 7.67 -6.79 19.46
C ASP A 26 6.56 -6.18 20.31
N GLN A 27 6.89 -5.31 21.27
CA GLN A 27 5.91 -4.56 22.05
C GLN A 27 5.08 -3.65 21.13
N TRP A 28 5.74 -2.92 20.21
CA TRP A 28 5.07 -2.08 19.22
C TRP A 28 4.12 -2.88 18.33
N ARG A 29 4.54 -4.05 17.82
CA ARG A 29 3.71 -4.93 16.98
C ARG A 29 2.47 -5.45 17.70
N LYS A 30 2.57 -5.70 19.01
CA LYS A 30 1.51 -6.26 19.86
C LYS A 30 0.63 -5.22 20.54
N ARG A 31 0.97 -3.92 20.43
CA ARG A 31 0.22 -2.86 21.09
C ARG A 31 -1.25 -2.83 20.65
N ASN A 32 -2.12 -2.45 21.57
CA ASN A 32 -3.52 -2.23 21.25
C ASN A 32 -3.67 -1.08 20.25
N LEU A 33 -4.61 -1.24 19.34
CA LEU A 33 -4.99 -0.22 18.37
C LEU A 33 -6.22 0.51 18.87
N SER A 34 -6.43 1.71 18.33
CA SER A 34 -7.57 2.57 18.65
C SER A 34 -8.48 2.75 17.44
N CYS A 35 -9.28 3.81 17.44
CA CYS A 35 -10.15 4.19 16.33
C CYS A 35 -9.34 4.84 15.20
N TYR A 36 -9.39 4.24 14.01
CA TYR A 36 -8.81 4.79 12.78
C TYR A 36 -9.89 4.83 11.70
N ARG A 37 -10.23 6.04 11.24
CA ARG A 37 -11.29 6.22 10.24
C ARG A 37 -10.90 5.71 8.85
N TYR A 38 -9.65 5.92 8.45
CA TYR A 38 -9.13 5.48 7.15
C TYR A 38 -7.92 4.59 7.38
N VAL A 39 -7.84 3.50 6.62
CA VAL A 39 -6.68 2.59 6.66
C VAL A 39 -6.16 2.38 5.26
N TYR A 40 -4.89 2.72 5.07
CA TYR A 40 -4.13 2.42 3.87
C TYR A 40 -3.41 1.09 4.04
N LEU A 41 -3.52 0.24 3.02
CA LEU A 41 -2.85 -1.05 2.96
C LEU A 41 -1.93 -1.05 1.75
N ASP A 42 -0.69 -1.43 1.95
CA ASP A 42 0.33 -1.46 0.90
C ASP A 42 1.33 -2.58 1.16
N ALA A 43 2.07 -2.98 0.12
CA ALA A 43 3.17 -3.91 0.23
C ALA A 43 4.36 -3.43 -0.59
N ILE A 44 5.54 -3.60 -0.03
CA ILE A 44 6.80 -3.38 -0.73
C ILE A 44 7.60 -4.68 -0.73
N TYR A 45 8.34 -4.94 -1.81
CA TYR A 45 9.22 -6.10 -1.87
C TYR A 45 10.64 -5.69 -1.51
N GLU A 46 11.19 -6.42 -0.52
CA GLU A 46 12.55 -6.22 -0.04
C GLU A 46 13.34 -7.52 -0.08
N LYS A 47 14.64 -7.40 -0.38
CA LYS A 47 15.55 -8.55 -0.36
C LYS A 47 16.00 -8.84 1.06
N ILE A 48 15.47 -9.91 1.63
CA ILE A 48 15.71 -10.31 3.01
C ILE A 48 16.53 -11.60 3.01
N ARG A 49 17.51 -11.68 3.92
CA ARG A 49 18.24 -12.92 4.18
C ARG A 49 17.39 -13.80 5.12
N TYR A 50 16.88 -14.89 4.58
CA TYR A 50 16.08 -15.87 5.29
C TYR A 50 16.67 -17.26 5.09
N GLU A 51 16.91 -18.00 6.19
CA GLU A 51 17.50 -19.33 6.15
C GLU A 51 18.79 -19.43 5.31
N GLY A 52 19.66 -18.43 5.41
CA GLY A 52 20.95 -18.39 4.70
C GLY A 52 20.85 -17.99 3.21
N GLN A 53 19.65 -17.78 2.68
CA GLN A 53 19.42 -17.35 1.29
C GLN A 53 18.85 -15.94 1.24
N VAL A 54 19.14 -15.20 0.17
CA VAL A 54 18.49 -13.92 -0.11
C VAL A 54 17.22 -14.18 -0.90
N ARG A 55 16.08 -13.76 -0.37
CA ARG A 55 14.76 -13.90 -0.99
C ARG A 55 14.06 -12.56 -1.09
N ASP A 56 13.27 -12.37 -2.14
CA ASP A 56 12.33 -11.26 -2.19
C ASP A 56 11.14 -11.58 -1.29
N CYS A 57 10.92 -10.75 -0.27
CA CYS A 57 9.82 -10.88 0.68
C CYS A 57 8.92 -9.66 0.59
N ALA A 58 7.63 -9.86 0.75
CA ALA A 58 6.64 -8.80 0.82
C ALA A 58 6.60 -8.24 2.25
N VAL A 59 6.82 -6.95 2.40
CA VAL A 59 6.60 -6.22 3.64
C VAL A 59 5.21 -5.60 3.57
N LEU A 60 4.23 -6.21 4.25
CA LEU A 60 2.86 -5.73 4.33
C LEU A 60 2.79 -4.61 5.35
N ILE A 61 2.17 -3.49 4.96
CA ILE A 61 2.11 -2.28 5.78
C ILE A 61 0.66 -1.82 5.90
N ALA A 62 0.26 -1.43 7.11
CA ALA A 62 -0.99 -0.73 7.37
C ALA A 62 -0.71 0.64 8.00
N VAL A 63 -1.25 1.69 7.38
CA VAL A 63 -1.19 3.06 7.89
C VAL A 63 -2.61 3.51 8.22
N GLY A 64 -2.86 3.82 9.48
CA GLY A 64 -4.13 4.34 9.96
C GLY A 64 -4.14 5.86 10.00
N ILE A 65 -5.30 6.45 9.70
CA ILE A 65 -5.59 7.85 9.97
C ILE A 65 -6.52 7.91 11.17
N HIS A 66 -6.00 8.38 12.29
CA HIS A 66 -6.76 8.55 13.52
C HIS A 66 -7.87 9.60 13.34
N GLU A 67 -8.93 9.55 14.13
CA GLU A 67 -10.02 10.55 14.11
C GLU A 67 -9.55 12.01 14.23
N LYS A 68 -8.41 12.23 14.90
CA LYS A 68 -7.76 13.54 15.03
C LYS A 68 -6.89 13.94 13.83
N GLY A 69 -6.89 13.14 12.75
CA GLY A 69 -6.15 13.41 11.50
C GLY A 69 -4.68 12.98 11.50
N HIS A 70 -4.15 12.41 12.58
CA HIS A 70 -2.77 11.92 12.63
C HIS A 70 -2.62 10.63 11.84
N ARG A 71 -1.51 10.51 11.11
CA ARG A 71 -1.10 9.27 10.42
C ARG A 71 -0.21 8.46 11.34
N GLU A 72 -0.45 7.15 11.36
CA GLU A 72 0.33 6.22 12.16
C GLU A 72 0.49 4.89 11.42
N VAL A 73 1.69 4.30 11.46
CA VAL A 73 1.88 2.92 11.03
C VAL A 73 1.29 2.03 12.11
N ILE A 74 0.19 1.36 11.81
CA ILE A 74 -0.57 0.54 12.76
C ILE A 74 -0.22 -0.94 12.69
N GLY A 75 0.45 -1.37 11.62
CA GLY A 75 0.90 -2.75 11.46
C GLY A 75 1.98 -2.89 10.40
N LEU A 76 2.82 -3.89 10.61
CA LEU A 76 3.85 -4.33 9.68
C LEU A 76 4.03 -5.84 9.81
N SER A 77 4.07 -6.56 8.69
CA SER A 77 4.38 -7.98 8.61
C SER A 77 5.33 -8.26 7.45
N VAL A 78 6.22 -9.21 7.64
CA VAL A 78 7.15 -9.67 6.59
C VAL A 78 6.73 -11.06 6.18
N GLU A 79 6.40 -11.22 4.91
CA GLU A 79 5.84 -12.44 4.35
C GLU A 79 6.58 -12.85 3.07
N LEU A 80 6.46 -14.10 2.68
CA LEU A 80 7.11 -14.57 1.44
C LEU A 80 6.48 -14.01 0.16
N SER A 81 5.24 -13.53 0.24
CA SER A 81 4.50 -12.97 -0.91
C SER A 81 3.25 -12.22 -0.45
N GLU A 82 2.58 -11.54 -1.38
CA GLU A 82 1.26 -10.93 -1.20
C GLU A 82 0.10 -11.92 -1.41
N ALA A 83 0.28 -13.20 -1.08
CA ALA A 83 -0.80 -14.17 -1.15
C ALA A 83 -1.96 -13.81 -0.21
N GLU A 84 -3.18 -14.23 -0.56
CA GLU A 84 -4.38 -13.97 0.23
C GLU A 84 -4.22 -14.41 1.70
N VAL A 85 -3.58 -15.56 1.93
CA VAL A 85 -3.38 -16.09 3.30
C VAL A 85 -2.56 -15.13 4.18
N HIS A 86 -1.51 -14.54 3.62
CA HIS A 86 -0.66 -13.58 4.36
C HIS A 86 -1.42 -12.29 4.68
N TRP A 87 -2.15 -11.75 3.71
CA TRP A 87 -3.02 -10.61 3.93
C TRP A 87 -4.13 -10.90 4.94
N ARG A 88 -4.75 -12.10 4.90
CA ARG A 88 -5.77 -12.49 5.91
C ARG A 88 -5.19 -12.51 7.31
N ASN A 89 -4.04 -13.14 7.50
CA ASN A 89 -3.36 -13.20 8.79
C ASN A 89 -3.03 -11.79 9.31
N PHE A 90 -2.49 -10.96 8.42
CA PHE A 90 -2.15 -9.57 8.76
C PHE A 90 -3.39 -8.75 9.17
N LEU A 91 -4.47 -8.78 8.38
CA LEU A 91 -5.71 -8.05 8.68
C LEU A 91 -6.38 -8.58 9.95
N THR A 92 -6.39 -9.90 10.17
CA THR A 92 -6.89 -10.51 11.40
C THR A 92 -6.08 -10.03 12.61
N SER A 93 -4.77 -9.89 12.49
CA SER A 93 -3.92 -9.36 13.57
C SER A 93 -4.28 -7.92 13.94
N LEU A 94 -4.62 -7.07 12.97
CA LEU A 94 -5.09 -5.72 13.24
C LEU A 94 -6.42 -5.71 14.00
N GLN A 95 -7.37 -6.57 13.62
CA GLN A 95 -8.64 -6.70 14.34
C GLN A 95 -8.43 -7.20 15.78
N SER A 96 -7.63 -8.24 15.98
CA SER A 96 -7.38 -8.82 17.31
C SER A 96 -6.69 -7.83 18.26
N ARG A 97 -5.96 -6.87 17.71
CA ARG A 97 -5.34 -5.76 18.46
C ARG A 97 -6.30 -4.58 18.69
N GLY A 98 -7.58 -4.71 18.32
CA GLY A 98 -8.61 -3.73 18.61
C GLY A 98 -8.81 -2.65 17.55
N LEU A 99 -8.34 -2.83 16.31
CA LEU A 99 -8.66 -1.91 15.21
C LEU A 99 -10.17 -1.77 15.04
N HIS A 100 -10.69 -0.56 15.17
CA HIS A 100 -12.12 -0.27 15.02
C HIS A 100 -12.37 1.11 14.41
N GLY A 101 -13.65 1.41 14.07
CA GLY A 101 -14.06 2.70 13.52
C GLY A 101 -13.64 2.95 12.07
N VAL A 102 -13.24 1.90 11.34
CA VAL A 102 -12.76 2.04 9.95
C VAL A 102 -13.94 2.34 9.03
N GLU A 103 -13.90 3.49 8.38
CA GLU A 103 -14.91 3.96 7.43
C GLU A 103 -14.52 3.69 5.97
N LEU A 104 -13.21 3.60 5.67
CA LEU A 104 -12.71 3.35 4.31
C LEU A 104 -11.36 2.64 4.36
N LEU A 105 -11.22 1.61 3.52
CA LEU A 105 -9.94 0.98 3.21
C LEU A 105 -9.42 1.49 1.86
N ILE A 106 -8.15 1.86 1.80
CA ILE A 106 -7.49 2.31 0.58
C ILE A 106 -6.30 1.40 0.29
N SER A 107 -6.22 0.85 -0.92
CA SER A 107 -5.09 0.01 -1.33
C SER A 107 -4.95 -0.03 -2.85
N ASP A 108 -3.93 -0.72 -3.33
CA ASP A 108 -3.91 -1.16 -4.72
C ASP A 108 -5.00 -2.23 -4.98
N ALA A 109 -5.09 -2.69 -6.24
CA ALA A 109 -6.07 -3.70 -6.64
C ALA A 109 -5.45 -5.12 -6.68
N HIS A 110 -4.41 -5.41 -5.89
CA HIS A 110 -3.80 -6.74 -5.83
C HIS A 110 -4.82 -7.80 -5.42
N ALA A 111 -4.90 -8.91 -6.17
CA ALA A 111 -5.96 -9.92 -6.00
C ALA A 111 -5.99 -10.54 -4.61
N GLY A 112 -4.81 -10.89 -4.06
CA GLY A 112 -4.69 -11.47 -2.71
C GLY A 112 -5.22 -10.54 -1.62
N LEU A 113 -4.86 -9.26 -1.70
CA LEU A 113 -5.36 -8.25 -0.77
C LEU A 113 -6.87 -8.04 -0.93
N GLN A 114 -7.40 -7.99 -2.16
CA GLN A 114 -8.83 -7.82 -2.41
C GLN A 114 -9.65 -8.98 -1.83
N SER A 115 -9.19 -10.22 -1.98
CA SER A 115 -9.84 -11.40 -1.40
C SER A 115 -9.78 -11.36 0.12
N ALA A 116 -8.64 -11.06 0.71
CA ALA A 116 -8.45 -10.98 2.14
C ALA A 116 -9.33 -9.89 2.80
N ARG A 117 -9.35 -8.66 2.23
CA ARG A 117 -10.17 -7.58 2.79
C ARG A 117 -11.66 -7.89 2.74
N LYS A 118 -12.16 -8.48 1.63
CA LYS A 118 -13.57 -8.88 1.53
C LYS A 118 -13.96 -9.90 2.57
N ALA A 119 -13.04 -10.78 2.95
CA ALA A 119 -13.29 -11.79 3.96
C ALA A 119 -13.22 -11.23 5.39
N ILE A 120 -12.28 -10.33 5.68
CA ILE A 120 -12.04 -9.81 7.04
C ILE A 120 -12.86 -8.55 7.32
N PHE A 121 -13.06 -7.69 6.32
CA PHE A 121 -13.80 -6.43 6.41
C PHE A 121 -14.89 -6.31 5.34
N PRO A 122 -15.88 -7.23 5.31
CA PRO A 122 -16.87 -7.30 4.22
C PRO A 122 -17.76 -6.05 4.11
N SER A 123 -18.03 -5.37 5.22
CA SER A 123 -18.89 -4.19 5.28
C SER A 123 -18.17 -2.86 5.08
N ILE A 124 -16.82 -2.86 5.10
CA ILE A 124 -16.07 -1.61 4.97
C ILE A 124 -15.89 -1.27 3.47
N PRO A 125 -16.30 -0.07 3.05
CA PRO A 125 -16.04 0.41 1.69
C PRO A 125 -14.55 0.38 1.35
N TRP A 126 -14.26 0.19 0.06
CA TRP A 126 -12.90 0.19 -0.45
C TRP A 126 -12.73 1.17 -1.60
N GLN A 127 -11.59 1.83 -1.61
CA GLN A 127 -11.16 2.69 -2.70
C GLN A 127 -9.79 2.24 -3.21
N ARG A 128 -9.66 2.17 -4.53
CA ARG A 128 -8.35 1.94 -5.15
C ARG A 128 -7.43 3.13 -4.89
N CYS A 129 -6.19 2.87 -4.51
CA CYS A 129 -5.19 3.90 -4.31
C CYS A 129 -4.92 4.66 -5.62
N HIS A 130 -5.12 5.97 -5.62
CA HIS A 130 -4.94 6.83 -6.78
C HIS A 130 -3.49 6.84 -7.28
N PHE A 131 -2.52 6.74 -6.37
CA PHE A 131 -1.10 6.65 -6.71
C PHE A 131 -0.82 5.39 -7.55
N HIS A 132 -1.23 4.21 -7.05
CA HIS A 132 -1.05 2.94 -7.76
C HIS A 132 -1.86 2.89 -9.05
N LEU A 133 -3.06 3.46 -9.08
CA LEU A 133 -3.84 3.58 -10.31
C LEU A 133 -3.07 4.37 -11.38
N GLN A 134 -2.51 5.52 -11.03
CA GLN A 134 -1.70 6.31 -11.95
C GLN A 134 -0.42 5.59 -12.38
N GLN A 135 0.26 4.93 -11.44
CA GLN A 135 1.46 4.15 -11.72
C GLN A 135 1.16 3.00 -12.69
N ASN A 136 0.06 2.27 -12.48
CA ASN A 136 -0.36 1.19 -13.36
C ASN A 136 -0.68 1.68 -14.78
N ALA A 137 -1.33 2.84 -14.91
CA ALA A 137 -1.55 3.46 -16.21
C ALA A 137 -0.25 3.79 -16.96
N GLN A 138 0.78 4.21 -16.23
CA GLN A 138 2.09 4.53 -16.82
C GLN A 138 2.77 3.33 -17.49
N ALA A 139 2.44 2.10 -17.09
CA ALA A 139 2.97 0.89 -17.71
C ALA A 139 2.52 0.72 -19.18
N TYR A 140 1.40 1.35 -19.56
CA TYR A 140 0.88 1.33 -20.93
C TYR A 140 1.41 2.47 -21.80
N VAL A 141 2.24 3.37 -21.23
CA VAL A 141 2.78 4.55 -21.94
C VAL A 141 4.19 4.26 -22.45
N VAL A 142 4.31 3.97 -23.75
CA VAL A 142 5.59 3.62 -24.38
C VAL A 142 6.54 4.82 -24.41
N LYS A 143 6.05 6.00 -24.79
CA LYS A 143 6.87 7.22 -24.94
C LYS A 143 6.93 7.96 -23.59
N SER A 144 8.10 8.07 -22.99
CA SER A 144 8.31 8.75 -21.71
C SER A 144 7.78 10.19 -21.68
N SER A 145 7.87 10.90 -22.82
CA SER A 145 7.36 12.29 -22.97
C SER A 145 5.84 12.42 -22.76
N ARG A 146 5.08 11.33 -22.95
CA ARG A 146 3.61 11.33 -22.77
C ARG A 146 3.15 10.92 -21.36
N LYS A 147 4.07 10.50 -20.50
CA LYS A 147 3.73 10.08 -19.12
C LYS A 147 3.07 11.20 -18.31
N SER A 148 3.56 12.43 -18.46
CA SER A 148 3.00 13.58 -17.76
C SER A 148 1.58 13.91 -18.23
N GLU A 149 1.32 13.80 -19.53
CA GLU A 149 -0.01 13.97 -20.13
C GLU A 149 -1.01 12.97 -19.54
N VAL A 150 -0.68 11.67 -19.60
CA VAL A 150 -1.54 10.60 -19.06
C VAL A 150 -1.79 10.78 -17.57
N ALA A 151 -0.77 11.13 -16.78
CA ALA A 151 -0.93 11.41 -15.36
C ALA A 151 -1.86 12.61 -15.10
N GLY A 152 -1.78 13.66 -15.92
CA GLY A 152 -2.65 14.83 -15.87
C GLY A 152 -4.11 14.48 -16.16
N VAL A 153 -4.35 13.69 -17.21
CA VAL A 153 -5.69 13.23 -17.59
C VAL A 153 -6.31 12.38 -16.48
N ILE A 154 -5.60 11.38 -15.96
CA ILE A 154 -6.11 10.55 -14.87
C ILE A 154 -6.40 11.40 -13.63
N ARG A 155 -5.52 12.32 -13.29
CA ARG A 155 -5.74 13.23 -12.16
C ARG A 155 -7.02 14.04 -12.35
N SER A 156 -7.28 14.58 -13.54
CA SER A 156 -8.49 15.37 -13.80
C SER A 156 -9.77 14.55 -13.63
N ILE A 157 -9.75 13.27 -14.01
CA ILE A 157 -10.86 12.33 -13.79
C ILE A 157 -11.07 12.11 -12.29
N LEU A 158 -10.00 11.77 -11.56
CA LEU A 158 -10.07 11.44 -10.13
C LEU A 158 -10.41 12.64 -9.23
N THR A 159 -10.17 13.87 -9.69
CA THR A 159 -10.50 15.10 -8.97
C THR A 159 -11.73 15.79 -9.51
N ALA A 160 -12.50 15.14 -10.36
CA ALA A 160 -13.75 15.68 -10.89
C ALA A 160 -14.76 15.96 -9.77
N PRO A 161 -15.56 17.03 -9.86
CA PRO A 161 -16.45 17.46 -8.78
C PRO A 161 -17.58 16.47 -8.49
N ASN A 162 -17.92 15.59 -9.43
CA ASN A 162 -18.93 14.54 -9.27
C ASN A 162 -18.72 13.41 -10.28
N ALA A 163 -19.43 12.29 -10.05
CA ALA A 163 -19.33 11.09 -10.87
C ALA A 163 -19.70 11.34 -12.36
N SER A 164 -20.71 12.16 -12.64
CA SER A 164 -21.11 12.48 -14.02
C SER A 164 -19.98 13.17 -14.79
N LYS A 165 -19.32 14.14 -14.18
CA LYS A 165 -18.17 14.81 -14.79
C LYS A 165 -16.96 13.89 -14.92
N ALA A 166 -16.74 13.02 -13.93
CA ALA A 166 -15.68 12.00 -14.01
C ALA A 166 -15.90 11.07 -15.20
N MET A 167 -17.11 10.55 -15.40
CA MET A 167 -17.46 9.69 -16.53
C MET A 167 -17.30 10.43 -17.88
N THR A 168 -17.68 11.70 -17.96
CA THR A 168 -17.46 12.50 -19.18
C THR A 168 -15.98 12.58 -19.51
N LEU A 169 -15.15 12.94 -18.52
CA LEU A 169 -13.70 13.05 -18.69
C LEU A 169 -13.04 11.70 -19.04
N LEU A 170 -13.53 10.60 -18.44
CA LEU A 170 -13.06 9.26 -18.77
C LEU A 170 -13.36 8.91 -20.23
N ASN A 171 -14.59 9.14 -20.70
CA ASN A 171 -14.98 8.85 -22.08
C ASN A 171 -14.19 9.72 -23.09
N GLU A 172 -13.93 10.99 -22.76
CA GLU A 172 -13.10 11.87 -23.58
C GLU A 172 -11.65 11.37 -23.64
N ALA A 173 -11.10 10.92 -22.49
CA ALA A 173 -9.76 10.38 -22.40
C ALA A 173 -9.60 9.08 -23.19
N VAL A 174 -10.56 8.17 -23.08
CA VAL A 174 -10.57 6.91 -23.85
C VAL A 174 -10.52 7.20 -25.35
N LYS A 175 -11.39 8.06 -25.86
CA LYS A 175 -11.40 8.48 -27.27
C LYS A 175 -10.08 9.15 -27.70
N HIS A 176 -9.50 9.97 -26.83
CA HIS A 176 -8.26 10.65 -27.11
C HIS A 176 -7.09 9.67 -27.28
N PHE A 177 -7.04 8.62 -26.44
CA PHE A 177 -5.95 7.63 -26.48
C PHE A 177 -6.22 6.43 -27.39
N GLU A 178 -7.43 6.23 -27.88
CA GLU A 178 -7.85 5.06 -28.65
C GLU A 178 -6.94 4.79 -29.88
N GLN A 179 -6.57 5.83 -30.61
CA GLN A 179 -5.74 5.69 -31.81
C GLN A 179 -4.25 5.51 -31.50
N ASP A 180 -3.72 6.31 -30.58
CA ASP A 180 -2.27 6.37 -30.32
C ASP A 180 -1.81 5.38 -29.25
N MET A 181 -2.66 5.07 -28.27
CA MET A 181 -2.38 4.21 -27.12
C MET A 181 -3.58 3.29 -26.83
N PRO A 182 -3.99 2.40 -27.75
CA PRO A 182 -5.21 1.59 -27.60
C PRO A 182 -5.22 0.70 -26.36
N LYS A 183 -4.06 0.18 -25.94
CA LYS A 183 -3.96 -0.60 -24.69
C LYS A 183 -4.22 0.24 -23.45
N LEU A 184 -3.81 1.50 -23.44
CA LEU A 184 -4.12 2.42 -22.35
C LEU A 184 -5.62 2.74 -22.33
N ALA A 185 -6.21 3.05 -23.47
CA ALA A 185 -7.64 3.33 -23.59
C ALA A 185 -8.49 2.18 -23.05
N GLN A 186 -8.23 0.95 -23.50
CA GLN A 186 -8.90 -0.26 -23.02
C GLN A 186 -8.70 -0.48 -21.52
N TRP A 187 -7.49 -0.24 -21.02
CA TRP A 187 -7.21 -0.36 -19.58
C TRP A 187 -7.98 0.69 -18.77
N MET A 188 -8.10 1.93 -19.27
CA MET A 188 -8.85 3.00 -18.59
C MET A 188 -10.33 2.65 -18.45
N GLU A 189 -10.97 2.14 -19.49
CA GLU A 189 -12.39 1.71 -19.44
C GLU A 189 -12.67 0.69 -18.33
N SER A 190 -11.71 -0.16 -18.04
CA SER A 190 -11.90 -1.26 -17.09
C SER A 190 -11.44 -0.94 -15.66
N ASN A 191 -10.65 0.14 -15.47
CA ASN A 191 -9.91 0.37 -14.23
C ASN A 191 -10.12 1.75 -13.61
N VAL A 192 -10.61 2.74 -14.35
CA VAL A 192 -10.85 4.09 -13.89
C VAL A 192 -12.37 4.34 -13.79
#